data_2a09489143d6ed3bde2b485c9eb00d6e
#
_entry.id   2a09489143d6ed3bde2b485c9eb00d6e
#
_cell.length_a   1.000
_cell.length_b   1.000
_cell.length_c   1.000
_cell.angle_alpha   90.00
_cell.angle_beta   90.00
_cell.angle_gamma   90.00
#
_symmetry.space_group_name_H-M   'P 1'
#
loop_
_entity.id
_entity.type
_entity.pdbx_description
1 polymer ?
#
loop_
_entity_poly.entity_id
_entity_poly.type
_entity_poly.pdbx_seq_one_letter_code
_entity_poly.pdbx_strand_id
1 'polypeptide(L)'
;MLNIFKNIRPFTSYCLYDWANSPFSTVVITFVFASYFEKAIVGDPEKASIMWGWAISFSAILIAIFSPFIGRHIDKNFSHKFWLILFTFISSVGAALLWFAYPIESSVVFVLSILVISNLSFELGGVVYNSLIPNFAIKNKIGEISGKAWAAGYLGGIVCLVIILFGFIQTESPLFGINKDNAANIRVAGPFVALWFILF
;
A
#
# COMPACT_ATOMS: atom_id res chain seq x y z
N MET A 1 1.93 -27.91 5.11
CA MET A 1 1.62 -26.48 5.03
C MET A 1 0.32 -26.15 4.26
N LEU A 2 -0.04 -26.86 3.21
CA LEU A 2 -1.25 -26.57 2.39
C LEU A 2 -2.62 -26.80 3.08
N ASN A 3 -2.68 -27.52 4.20
CA ASN A 3 -3.95 -27.79 4.89
C ASN A 3 -4.38 -26.75 5.93
N ILE A 4 -3.50 -25.81 6.32
CA ILE A 4 -3.81 -24.77 7.29
C ILE A 4 -4.75 -23.73 6.65
N PHE A 5 -4.56 -23.43 5.36
CA PHE A 5 -5.38 -22.46 4.63
C PHE A 5 -6.80 -22.95 4.27
N LYS A 6 -7.06 -24.24 4.34
CA LYS A 6 -8.37 -24.82 3.99
C LYS A 6 -9.47 -24.52 5.03
N ASN A 7 -9.08 -24.12 6.24
CA ASN A 7 -9.99 -23.84 7.37
C ASN A 7 -10.11 -22.34 7.70
N ILE A 8 -9.41 -21.44 7.01
CA ILE A 8 -9.57 -20.00 7.20
C ILE A 8 -10.94 -19.62 6.64
N ARG A 9 -11.81 -19.11 7.51
CA ARG A 9 -13.14 -18.65 7.08
C ARG A 9 -12.97 -17.52 6.06
N PRO A 10 -13.75 -17.48 4.99
CA PRO A 10 -13.64 -16.45 3.94
C PRO A 10 -13.60 -15.00 4.47
N PHE A 11 -14.34 -14.74 5.54
CA PHE A 11 -14.31 -13.44 6.24
C PHE A 11 -12.93 -13.11 6.86
N THR A 12 -12.25 -14.09 7.44
CA THR A 12 -10.91 -13.89 7.99
C THR A 12 -9.91 -13.52 6.89
N SER A 13 -9.99 -14.18 5.73
CA SER A 13 -9.15 -13.84 4.57
C SER A 13 -9.45 -12.43 4.05
N TYR A 14 -10.71 -12.00 4.08
CA TYR A 14 -11.11 -10.65 3.73
C TYR A 14 -10.47 -9.60 4.67
N CYS A 15 -10.52 -9.82 5.99
CA CYS A 15 -9.88 -8.93 6.97
C CYS A 15 -8.34 -8.98 6.87
N LEU A 16 -7.75 -10.14 6.56
CA LEU A 16 -6.30 -10.28 6.36
C LEU A 16 -5.81 -9.52 5.12
N TYR A 17 -6.61 -9.44 4.08
CA TYR A 17 -6.25 -8.61 2.93
C TYR A 17 -6.17 -7.13 3.32
N ASP A 18 -7.10 -6.63 4.13
CA ASP A 18 -7.08 -5.23 4.60
C ASP A 18 -5.90 -4.97 5.56
N TRP A 19 -5.60 -5.93 6.45
CA TRP A 19 -4.38 -5.93 7.25
C TRP A 19 -3.11 -5.85 6.39
N ALA A 20 -3.10 -6.57 5.26
CA ALA A 20 -1.95 -6.64 4.37
C ALA A 20 -1.74 -5.35 3.56
N ASN A 21 -2.82 -4.76 3.04
CA ASN A 21 -2.73 -3.64 2.11
C ASN A 21 -2.54 -2.28 2.82
N SER A 22 -3.09 -2.10 4.02
CA SER A 22 -3.10 -0.82 4.72
C SER A 22 -1.72 -0.23 5.03
N PRO A 23 -0.63 -0.99 5.24
CA PRO A 23 0.71 -0.46 5.33
C PRO A 23 1.15 0.38 4.14
N PHE A 24 0.66 0.11 2.92
CA PHE A 24 0.98 0.93 1.77
C PHE A 24 0.52 2.38 1.96
N SER A 25 -0.74 2.60 2.32
CA SER A 25 -1.24 3.96 2.56
C SER A 25 -0.61 4.60 3.79
N THR A 26 -0.41 3.84 4.87
CA THR A 26 0.16 4.34 6.13
C THR A 26 1.63 4.70 5.99
N VAL A 27 2.45 3.78 5.50
CA VAL A 27 3.91 3.92 5.48
C VAL A 27 4.37 4.72 4.26
N VAL A 28 3.86 4.37 3.06
CA VAL A 28 4.33 4.98 1.81
C VAL A 28 3.64 6.33 1.58
N ILE A 29 2.32 6.35 1.54
CA ILE A 29 1.59 7.56 1.14
C ILE A 29 1.64 8.65 2.22
N THR A 30 1.55 8.27 3.52
CA THR A 30 1.25 9.26 4.57
C THR A 30 2.46 9.59 5.45
N PHE A 31 3.14 8.62 6.04
CA PHE A 31 4.06 8.92 7.15
C PHE A 31 5.54 8.84 6.78
N VAL A 32 6.04 7.70 6.31
CA VAL A 32 7.48 7.49 6.19
C VAL A 32 8.01 8.03 4.87
N PHE A 33 7.47 7.54 3.75
CA PHE A 33 8.01 7.89 2.44
C PHE A 33 7.68 9.32 2.02
N ALA A 34 6.49 9.83 2.36
CA ALA A 34 6.15 11.24 2.14
C ALA A 34 7.12 12.18 2.88
N SER A 35 7.41 11.90 4.17
CA SER A 35 8.38 12.69 4.94
C SER A 35 9.82 12.53 4.42
N TYR A 36 10.18 11.34 3.95
CA TYR A 36 11.49 11.10 3.32
C TYR A 36 11.64 11.87 2.01
N PHE A 37 10.62 11.85 1.16
CA PHE A 37 10.59 12.62 -0.08
C PHE A 37 10.78 14.12 0.17
N GLU A 38 10.04 14.63 1.16
CA GLU A 38 10.10 16.04 1.56
C GLU A 38 11.50 16.43 2.06
N LYS A 39 12.04 15.69 3.02
CA LYS A 39 13.23 16.10 3.77
C LYS A 39 14.55 15.72 3.10
N ALA A 40 14.59 14.57 2.43
CA ALA A 40 15.84 14.00 1.94
C ALA A 40 15.99 14.04 0.42
N ILE A 41 14.89 13.98 -0.34
CA ILE A 41 14.96 13.98 -1.81
C ILE A 41 14.81 15.40 -2.36
N VAL A 42 13.79 16.15 -1.92
CA VAL A 42 13.53 17.53 -2.40
C VAL A 42 14.24 18.55 -1.56
N GLY A 43 14.25 18.41 -0.22
CA GLY A 43 14.89 19.32 0.72
C GLY A 43 14.15 20.64 0.93
N ASP A 44 13.01 20.84 0.30
CA ASP A 44 12.13 22.01 0.40
C ASP A 44 10.71 21.50 0.70
N PRO A 45 10.19 21.71 1.93
CA PRO A 45 8.89 21.18 2.35
C PRO A 45 7.71 21.69 1.51
N GLU A 46 7.71 22.96 1.12
CA GLU A 46 6.62 23.54 0.34
C GLU A 46 6.59 22.95 -1.07
N LYS A 47 7.74 22.97 -1.76
CA LYS A 47 7.90 22.39 -3.09
C LYS A 47 7.57 20.89 -3.10
N ALA A 48 8.05 20.14 -2.10
CA ALA A 48 7.79 18.70 -1.99
C ALA A 48 6.31 18.39 -1.78
N SER A 49 5.65 19.14 -0.89
CA SER A 49 4.21 18.97 -0.62
C SER A 49 3.37 19.24 -1.86
N ILE A 50 3.71 20.27 -2.63
CA ILE A 50 3.03 20.57 -3.90
C ILE A 50 3.24 19.43 -4.90
N MET A 51 4.46 18.95 -5.09
CA MET A 51 4.77 17.86 -6.03
C MET A 51 4.06 16.55 -5.64
N TRP A 52 4.10 16.20 -4.35
CA TRP A 52 3.41 15.02 -3.82
C TRP A 52 1.89 15.13 -4.02
N GLY A 53 1.32 16.30 -3.69
CA GLY A 53 -0.10 16.58 -3.87
C GLY A 53 -0.53 16.46 -5.34
N TRP A 54 0.27 16.97 -6.29
CA TRP A 54 0.01 16.82 -7.72
C TRP A 54 0.04 15.36 -8.17
N ALA A 55 1.00 14.56 -7.69
CA ALA A 55 1.09 13.14 -8.03
C ALA A 55 -0.13 12.36 -7.51
N ILE A 56 -0.54 12.60 -6.25
CA ILE A 56 -1.74 11.99 -5.67
C ILE A 56 -3.01 12.45 -6.41
N SER A 57 -3.14 13.73 -6.73
CA SER A 57 -4.29 14.27 -7.47
C SER A 57 -4.38 13.68 -8.87
N PHE A 58 -3.25 13.54 -9.56
CA PHE A 58 -3.21 12.92 -10.87
C PHE A 58 -3.61 11.45 -10.82
N SER A 59 -3.12 10.69 -9.84
CA SER A 59 -3.58 9.31 -9.66
C SER A 59 -5.07 9.23 -9.34
N ALA A 60 -5.62 10.17 -8.54
CA ALA A 60 -7.04 10.22 -8.23
C ALA A 60 -7.92 10.45 -9.48
N ILE A 61 -7.48 11.30 -10.42
CA ILE A 61 -8.16 11.49 -11.71
C ILE A 61 -8.18 10.17 -12.50
N LEU A 62 -7.04 9.49 -12.57
CA LEU A 62 -6.95 8.19 -13.25
C LEU A 62 -7.86 7.15 -12.59
N ILE A 63 -7.89 7.10 -11.25
CA ILE A 63 -8.78 6.22 -10.48
C ILE A 63 -10.24 6.49 -10.84
N ALA A 64 -10.65 7.75 -10.86
CA ALA A 64 -12.02 8.14 -11.22
C ALA A 64 -12.40 7.71 -12.66
N ILE A 65 -11.45 7.76 -13.59
CA ILE A 65 -11.66 7.33 -14.97
C ILE A 65 -11.74 5.80 -15.06
N PHE A 66 -10.80 5.07 -14.44
CA PHE A 66 -10.67 3.62 -14.62
C PHE A 66 -11.62 2.80 -13.74
N SER A 67 -12.02 3.29 -12.58
CA SER A 67 -12.89 2.54 -11.65
C SER A 67 -14.19 2.04 -12.27
N PRO A 68 -14.95 2.85 -13.07
CA PRO A 68 -16.19 2.36 -13.69
C PRO A 68 -15.93 1.27 -14.74
N PHE A 69 -14.80 1.32 -15.44
CA PHE A 69 -14.46 0.29 -16.44
C PHE A 69 -14.09 -1.03 -15.77
N ILE A 70 -13.28 -0.96 -14.70
CA ILE A 70 -12.89 -2.12 -13.90
C ILE A 70 -14.12 -2.74 -13.24
N GLY A 71 -14.97 -1.93 -12.59
CA GLY A 71 -16.22 -2.41 -11.97
C GLY A 71 -17.11 -3.14 -12.97
N ARG A 72 -17.37 -2.53 -14.13
CA ARG A 72 -18.18 -3.17 -15.20
C ARG A 72 -17.56 -4.47 -15.70
N HIS A 73 -16.22 -4.53 -15.83
CA HIS A 73 -15.53 -5.74 -16.29
C HIS A 73 -15.65 -6.88 -15.27
N ILE A 74 -15.49 -6.56 -13.99
CA ILE A 74 -15.63 -7.51 -12.90
C ILE A 74 -17.04 -8.08 -12.82
N ASP A 75 -18.05 -7.21 -12.88
CA ASP A 75 -19.48 -7.61 -12.83
C ASP A 75 -19.86 -8.55 -13.98
N LYS A 76 -19.30 -8.35 -15.17
CA LYS A 76 -19.59 -9.19 -16.33
C LYS A 76 -18.85 -10.53 -16.33
N ASN A 77 -17.60 -10.56 -15.87
CA ASN A 77 -16.69 -11.70 -16.06
C ASN A 77 -16.35 -12.41 -14.75
N PHE A 78 -16.89 -11.99 -13.60
CA PHE A 78 -16.59 -12.55 -12.26
C PHE A 78 -15.10 -12.67 -11.97
N SER A 79 -14.28 -11.75 -12.47
CA SER A 79 -12.82 -11.82 -12.48
C SER A 79 -12.14 -11.12 -11.28
N HIS A 80 -12.84 -11.00 -10.13
CA HIS A 80 -12.34 -10.32 -8.93
C HIS A 80 -10.93 -10.77 -8.52
N LYS A 81 -10.71 -12.09 -8.49
CA LYS A 81 -9.42 -12.65 -8.06
C LYS A 81 -8.26 -12.21 -8.96
N PHE A 82 -8.46 -12.21 -10.27
CA PHE A 82 -7.44 -11.78 -11.23
C PHE A 82 -7.05 -10.32 -11.02
N TRP A 83 -8.05 -9.42 -10.97
CA TRP A 83 -7.80 -8.00 -10.80
C TRP A 83 -7.19 -7.67 -9.44
N LEU A 84 -7.64 -8.34 -8.38
CA LEU A 84 -7.09 -8.15 -7.05
C LEU A 84 -5.60 -8.55 -7.01
N ILE A 85 -5.25 -9.71 -7.55
CA ILE A 85 -3.86 -10.17 -7.64
C ILE A 85 -3.02 -9.20 -8.48
N LEU A 86 -3.53 -8.78 -9.64
CA LEU A 86 -2.81 -7.88 -10.55
C LEU A 86 -2.50 -6.54 -9.86
N PHE A 87 -3.49 -5.92 -9.24
CA PHE A 87 -3.31 -4.63 -8.57
C PHE A 87 -2.45 -4.74 -7.32
N THR A 88 -2.60 -5.80 -6.53
CA THR A 88 -1.72 -6.09 -5.40
C THR A 88 -0.27 -6.25 -5.87
N PHE A 89 -0.05 -7.00 -6.94
CA PHE A 89 1.29 -7.21 -7.50
C PHE A 89 1.92 -5.90 -7.98
N ILE A 90 1.20 -5.08 -8.75
CA ILE A 90 1.73 -3.80 -9.25
C ILE A 90 2.05 -2.86 -8.07
N SER A 91 1.16 -2.75 -7.08
CA SER A 91 1.40 -1.93 -5.89
C SER A 91 2.60 -2.40 -5.08
N SER A 92 2.74 -3.73 -4.90
CA SER A 92 3.86 -4.33 -4.17
C SER A 92 5.18 -4.12 -4.91
N VAL A 93 5.21 -4.33 -6.23
CA VAL A 93 6.40 -4.07 -7.04
C VAL A 93 6.78 -2.59 -6.97
N GLY A 94 5.81 -1.69 -7.10
CA GLY A 94 6.07 -0.26 -6.96
C GLY A 94 6.61 0.11 -5.59
N ALA A 95 6.04 -0.42 -4.50
CA ALA A 95 6.59 -0.22 -3.16
C ALA A 95 8.03 -0.75 -3.05
N ALA A 96 8.32 -1.93 -3.60
CA ALA A 96 9.68 -2.49 -3.61
C ALA A 96 10.67 -1.61 -4.40
N LEU A 97 10.25 -1.04 -5.53
CA LEU A 97 11.08 -0.15 -6.36
C LEU A 97 11.46 1.15 -5.64
N LEU A 98 10.74 1.57 -4.60
CA LEU A 98 11.13 2.71 -3.77
C LEU A 98 12.45 2.47 -3.02
N TRP A 99 12.97 1.26 -2.98
CA TRP A 99 14.35 1.00 -2.54
C TRP A 99 15.39 1.80 -3.32
N PHE A 100 15.14 2.09 -4.58
CA PHE A 100 16.03 2.84 -5.46
C PHE A 100 15.82 4.37 -5.40
N ALA A 101 14.95 4.85 -4.52
CA ALA A 101 14.72 6.28 -4.28
C ALA A 101 15.85 6.89 -3.45
N TYR A 102 17.00 7.13 -4.05
CA TYR A 102 18.15 7.74 -3.39
C TYR A 102 17.85 9.21 -2.99
N PRO A 103 18.50 9.74 -1.92
CA PRO A 103 18.28 11.12 -1.45
C PRO A 103 19.00 12.14 -2.34
N ILE A 104 18.60 12.21 -3.60
CA ILE A 104 19.12 13.11 -4.64
C ILE A 104 17.98 13.65 -5.48
N GLU A 105 18.11 14.87 -5.97
CA GLU A 105 17.05 15.55 -6.74
C GLU A 105 16.66 14.79 -8.01
N SER A 106 17.59 14.09 -8.66
CA SER A 106 17.29 13.26 -9.83
C SER A 106 16.32 12.12 -9.56
N SER A 107 16.13 11.71 -8.29
CA SER A 107 15.15 10.71 -7.89
C SER A 107 13.69 11.22 -7.88
N VAL A 108 13.46 12.52 -7.95
CA VAL A 108 12.12 13.12 -7.84
C VAL A 108 11.15 12.52 -8.86
N VAL A 109 11.51 12.56 -10.14
CA VAL A 109 10.64 12.07 -11.23
C VAL A 109 10.38 10.57 -11.09
N PHE A 110 11.42 9.80 -10.73
CA PHE A 110 11.30 8.36 -10.49
C PHE A 110 10.31 8.06 -9.36
N VAL A 111 10.47 8.72 -8.21
CA VAL A 111 9.61 8.51 -7.03
C VAL A 111 8.17 8.88 -7.32
N LEU A 112 7.93 10.04 -7.93
CA LEU A 112 6.57 10.48 -8.26
C LEU A 112 5.89 9.56 -9.29
N SER A 113 6.64 9.06 -10.27
CA SER A 113 6.12 8.12 -11.27
C SER A 113 5.72 6.78 -10.62
N ILE A 114 6.60 6.23 -9.77
CA ILE A 114 6.30 5.01 -9.01
C ILE A 114 5.10 5.24 -8.08
N LEU A 115 5.06 6.37 -7.38
CA LEU A 115 3.96 6.73 -6.51
C LEU A 115 2.61 6.72 -7.25
N VAL A 116 2.52 7.39 -8.41
CA VAL A 116 1.29 7.45 -9.21
C VAL A 116 0.83 6.05 -9.63
N ILE A 117 1.73 5.23 -10.17
CA ILE A 117 1.40 3.88 -10.65
C ILE A 117 0.97 2.98 -9.49
N SER A 118 1.72 3.02 -8.38
CA SER A 118 1.44 2.19 -7.21
C SER A 118 0.14 2.60 -6.51
N ASN A 119 -0.08 3.90 -6.35
CA ASN A 119 -1.30 4.43 -5.73
C ASN A 119 -2.53 4.17 -6.59
N LEU A 120 -2.43 4.35 -7.92
CA LEU A 120 -3.50 3.98 -8.85
C LEU A 120 -3.88 2.49 -8.69
N SER A 121 -2.88 1.61 -8.66
CA SER A 121 -3.11 0.17 -8.51
C SER A 121 -3.67 -0.20 -7.14
N PHE A 122 -3.15 0.41 -6.08
CA PHE A 122 -3.64 0.23 -4.71
C PHE A 122 -5.14 0.58 -4.60
N GLU A 123 -5.53 1.74 -5.09
CA GLU A 123 -6.91 2.23 -5.04
C GLU A 123 -7.86 1.41 -5.93
N LEU A 124 -7.42 1.04 -7.15
CA LEU A 124 -8.21 0.15 -8.00
C LEU A 124 -8.35 -1.25 -7.38
N GLY A 125 -7.33 -1.74 -6.69
CA GLY A 125 -7.39 -2.93 -5.85
C GLY A 125 -8.46 -2.80 -4.75
N GLY A 126 -8.54 -1.64 -4.10
CA GLY A 126 -9.57 -1.30 -3.13
C GLY A 126 -10.99 -1.34 -3.71
N VAL A 127 -11.19 -0.85 -4.93
CA VAL A 127 -12.48 -0.96 -5.64
C VAL A 127 -12.89 -2.43 -5.81
N VAL A 128 -11.95 -3.28 -6.26
CA VAL A 128 -12.20 -4.73 -6.41
C VAL A 128 -12.48 -5.39 -5.07
N TYR A 129 -11.69 -5.08 -4.06
CA TYR A 129 -11.83 -5.59 -2.70
C TYR A 129 -13.20 -5.25 -2.10
N ASN A 130 -13.61 -3.97 -2.20
CA ASN A 130 -14.90 -3.53 -1.68
C ASN A 130 -16.08 -4.17 -2.38
N SER A 131 -15.97 -4.51 -3.67
CA SER A 131 -17.01 -5.23 -4.41
C SER A 131 -17.25 -6.65 -3.91
N LEU A 132 -16.32 -7.22 -3.12
CA LEU A 132 -16.47 -8.54 -2.52
C LEU A 132 -17.32 -8.56 -1.24
N ILE A 133 -17.57 -7.41 -0.59
CA ILE A 133 -18.33 -7.32 0.68
C ILE A 133 -19.68 -8.09 0.63
N PRO A 134 -20.50 -7.96 -0.42
CA PRO A 134 -21.77 -8.66 -0.48
C PRO A 134 -21.67 -10.20 -0.42
N ASN A 135 -20.52 -10.76 -0.80
CA ASN A 135 -20.29 -12.20 -0.77
C ASN A 135 -20.10 -12.75 0.65
N PHE A 136 -19.76 -11.88 1.61
CA PHE A 136 -19.48 -12.24 3.01
C PHE A 136 -20.56 -11.76 3.97
N ALA A 137 -21.42 -10.85 3.53
CA ALA A 137 -22.39 -10.17 4.37
C ALA A 137 -23.83 -10.63 4.10
N ILE A 138 -24.54 -11.01 5.16
CA ILE A 138 -26.01 -10.93 5.17
C ILE A 138 -26.38 -9.45 5.13
N LYS A 139 -27.38 -9.06 4.33
CA LYS A 139 -27.75 -7.66 4.04
C LYS A 139 -27.72 -6.69 5.24
N ASN A 140 -28.08 -7.17 6.44
CA ASN A 140 -28.14 -6.35 7.66
C ASN A 140 -26.80 -6.25 8.42
N LYS A 141 -25.70 -6.87 7.94
CA LYS A 141 -24.40 -6.91 8.62
C LYS A 141 -23.24 -6.34 7.78
N ILE A 142 -23.53 -5.71 6.65
CA ILE A 142 -22.51 -5.14 5.75
C ILE A 142 -21.61 -4.15 6.51
N GLY A 143 -22.20 -3.23 7.28
CA GLY A 143 -21.45 -2.25 8.07
C GLY A 143 -20.57 -2.89 9.16
N GLU A 144 -21.04 -3.94 9.82
CA GLU A 144 -20.26 -4.67 10.83
C GLU A 144 -19.03 -5.35 10.20
N ILE A 145 -19.22 -5.98 9.05
CA ILE A 145 -18.15 -6.66 8.31
C ILE A 145 -17.12 -5.67 7.79
N SER A 146 -17.57 -4.59 7.16
CA SER A 146 -16.70 -3.52 6.69
C SER A 146 -15.92 -2.90 7.86
N GLY A 147 -16.58 -2.58 8.97
CA GLY A 147 -15.92 -2.01 10.15
C GLY A 147 -14.85 -2.92 10.75
N LYS A 148 -15.08 -4.25 10.79
CA LYS A 148 -14.08 -5.22 11.27
C LYS A 148 -12.88 -5.34 10.34
N ALA A 149 -13.10 -5.30 9.02
CA ALA A 149 -12.03 -5.30 8.03
C ALA A 149 -11.18 -4.04 8.16
N TRP A 150 -11.81 -2.87 8.21
CA TRP A 150 -11.11 -1.60 8.42
C TRP A 150 -10.31 -1.57 9.73
N ALA A 151 -10.87 -2.09 10.83
CA ALA A 151 -10.15 -2.20 12.09
C ALA A 151 -8.90 -3.08 11.96
N ALA A 152 -8.99 -4.21 11.25
CA ALA A 152 -7.85 -5.06 10.95
C ALA A 152 -6.80 -4.30 10.10
N GLY A 153 -7.24 -3.55 9.08
CA GLY A 153 -6.38 -2.74 8.24
C GLY A 153 -5.61 -1.68 9.04
N TYR A 154 -6.30 -0.88 9.84
CA TYR A 154 -5.63 0.10 10.70
C TYR A 154 -4.60 -0.54 11.65
N LEU A 155 -4.93 -1.67 12.26
CA LEU A 155 -3.98 -2.40 13.10
C LEU A 155 -2.78 -2.88 12.28
N GLY A 156 -2.97 -3.41 11.08
CA GLY A 156 -1.89 -3.81 10.18
C GLY A 156 -0.98 -2.65 9.81
N GLY A 157 -1.56 -1.51 9.44
CA GLY A 157 -0.82 -0.28 9.14
C GLY A 157 0.01 0.21 10.33
N ILE A 158 -0.59 0.26 11.53
CA ILE A 158 0.10 0.70 12.76
C ILE A 158 1.23 -0.27 13.11
N VAL A 159 0.98 -1.57 13.12
CA VAL A 159 1.99 -2.58 13.47
C VAL A 159 3.18 -2.51 12.50
N CYS A 160 2.91 -2.45 11.19
CA CYS A 160 3.94 -2.30 10.18
C CYS A 160 4.74 -0.99 10.39
N LEU A 161 4.07 0.13 10.63
CA LEU A 161 4.71 1.42 10.89
C LEU A 161 5.61 1.36 12.13
N VAL A 162 5.14 0.77 13.22
CA VAL A 162 5.91 0.61 14.47
C VAL A 162 7.16 -0.23 14.23
N ILE A 163 7.04 -1.34 13.49
CA ILE A 163 8.21 -2.18 13.14
C ILE A 163 9.22 -1.38 12.32
N ILE A 164 8.77 -0.60 11.33
CA ILE A 164 9.66 0.21 10.50
C ILE A 164 10.31 1.31 11.34
N LEU A 165 9.57 2.02 12.16
CA LEU A 165 10.11 3.12 12.97
C LEU A 165 11.15 2.63 13.96
N PHE A 166 10.84 1.63 14.77
CA PHE A 166 11.74 1.15 15.82
C PHE A 166 12.75 0.13 15.33
N GLY A 167 12.45 -0.62 14.29
CA GLY A 167 13.36 -1.63 13.76
C GLY A 167 14.39 -1.07 12.76
N PHE A 168 14.10 0.02 12.06
CA PHE A 168 14.98 0.52 11.01
C PHE A 168 15.32 1.99 11.13
N ILE A 169 14.39 2.87 11.53
CA ILE A 169 14.59 4.32 11.41
C ILE A 169 15.19 4.91 12.68
N GLN A 170 14.58 4.65 13.85
CA GLN A 170 14.97 5.27 15.13
C GLN A 170 16.11 4.54 15.85
N THR A 171 16.37 3.29 15.50
CA THR A 171 17.44 2.49 16.14
C THR A 171 18.82 2.91 15.64
N GLU A 172 19.84 2.79 16.50
CA GLU A 172 21.23 2.94 16.09
C GLU A 172 21.74 1.72 15.29
N SER A 173 21.17 0.55 15.54
CA SER A 173 21.49 -0.71 14.87
C SER A 173 20.26 -1.23 14.13
N PRO A 174 20.00 -0.80 12.88
CA PRO A 174 18.87 -1.27 12.13
C PRO A 174 18.86 -2.79 11.92
N LEU A 175 17.65 -3.37 11.90
CA LEU A 175 17.47 -4.80 11.68
C LEU A 175 18.17 -5.23 10.37
N PHE A 176 18.58 -6.49 10.33
CA PHE A 176 19.30 -7.12 9.21
C PHE A 176 20.62 -6.45 8.81
N GLY A 177 21.22 -5.63 9.71
CA GLY A 177 22.48 -4.96 9.42
C GLY A 177 22.41 -3.87 8.34
N ILE A 178 21.21 -3.35 8.06
CA ILE A 178 21.03 -2.25 7.10
C ILE A 178 21.69 -1.00 7.66
N ASN A 179 22.63 -0.41 6.89
CA ASN A 179 23.29 0.83 7.30
C ASN A 179 22.36 2.05 7.08
N LYS A 180 22.82 3.23 7.55
CA LYS A 180 22.10 4.49 7.34
C LYS A 180 22.58 5.27 6.12
N ASP A 181 23.55 4.71 5.38
CA ASP A 181 24.12 5.38 4.20
C ASP A 181 23.05 5.58 3.12
N ASN A 182 23.05 6.76 2.53
CA ASN A 182 22.05 7.13 1.52
C ASN A 182 20.60 6.87 1.97
N ALA A 183 20.31 7.00 3.27
CA ALA A 183 19.02 6.74 3.88
C ALA A 183 18.47 5.30 3.62
N ALA A 184 19.35 4.29 3.54
CA ALA A 184 18.94 2.91 3.29
C ALA A 184 17.98 2.39 4.38
N ASN A 185 18.20 2.81 5.64
CA ASN A 185 17.32 2.51 6.77
C ASN A 185 15.88 3.09 6.64
N ILE A 186 15.67 4.09 5.79
CA ILE A 186 14.34 4.63 5.48
C ILE A 186 13.81 3.98 4.20
N ARG A 187 14.66 3.87 3.17
CA ARG A 187 14.27 3.29 1.88
C ARG A 187 13.82 1.84 1.98
N VAL A 188 14.31 1.09 2.97
CA VAL A 188 13.87 -0.29 3.25
C VAL A 188 12.39 -0.39 3.57
N ALA A 189 11.75 0.70 3.98
CA ALA A 189 10.32 0.75 4.23
C ALA A 189 9.51 0.33 2.99
N GLY A 190 9.96 0.68 1.78
CA GLY A 190 9.32 0.25 0.53
C GLY A 190 9.29 -1.27 0.35
N PRO A 191 10.46 -1.95 0.26
CA PRO A 191 10.53 -3.41 0.20
C PRO A 191 9.86 -4.12 1.37
N PHE A 192 9.92 -3.56 2.58
CA PHE A 192 9.28 -4.14 3.75
C PHE A 192 7.74 -4.14 3.59
N VAL A 193 7.15 -3.03 3.15
CA VAL A 193 5.72 -2.93 2.83
C VAL A 193 5.35 -3.89 1.69
N ALA A 194 6.17 -3.99 0.65
CA ALA A 194 5.94 -4.93 -0.44
C ALA A 194 5.90 -6.38 0.04
N LEU A 195 6.88 -6.77 0.88
CA LEU A 195 6.93 -8.11 1.47
C LEU A 195 5.72 -8.36 2.37
N TRP A 196 5.35 -7.39 3.19
CA TRP A 196 4.16 -7.46 4.05
C TRP A 196 2.90 -7.71 3.24
N PHE A 197 2.70 -6.95 2.15
CA PHE A 197 1.53 -7.04 1.29
C PHE A 197 1.43 -8.39 0.54
N ILE A 198 2.56 -9.04 0.27
CA ILE A 198 2.59 -10.36 -0.40
C ILE A 198 2.41 -11.51 0.59
N LEU A 199 2.87 -11.35 1.85
CA LEU A 199 2.86 -12.42 2.84
C LEU A 199 1.48 -12.65 3.47
N PHE A 200 0.68 -11.61 3.60
CA PHE A 200 -0.64 -11.63 4.22
C PHE A 200 -1.76 -11.49 3.20
#